data_7895b4e1c2fb86517bf1a909a6498f76
#
_entry.id   7895b4e1c2fb86517bf1a909a6498f76
#
_cell.length_a   1.000
_cell.length_b   1.000
_cell.length_c   1.000
_cell.angle_alpha   90.00
_cell.angle_beta   90.00
_cell.angle_gamma   90.00
#
_symmetry.space_group_name_H-M   'P 1'
#
loop_
_entity.id
_entity.type
_entity.pdbx_description
1 polymer ?
#
loop_
_entity_poly.entity_id
_entity_poly.type
_entity_poly.pdbx_seq_one_letter_code
_entity_poly.pdbx_strand_id
1 'polypeptide(L)'
;MSIQYSAEVAAALKSGAPIVALESTIISHGLPRPSNLSVAIEVEEIVRAHGAVPATIAILDGIVYVGLEADQLKEIANRDDIAKASIRDLAMISALKSSAATTVAATSHIASLAGIKVFATGGLGGVHRGANESFDESADLGALGKLDIAIVCAGVKSILDVGATLERLETLSIGLVGYKTNAFPGFYLTDSGFTLEHRADSAQEIAAIIKARRELKTDSTALVVANPVKEEMDRKRHDAILASGLAGATAQGITGKAVTPFLLEHFHTASQGESLKVNIEIIKSNSALAADIAVALTK
;
A
#
# COMPACT_ATOMS: atom_id res chain seq x y z
N MET A 1 -2.73 -24.24 -5.55
CA MET A 1 -2.87 -22.83 -5.95
C MET A 1 -1.69 -22.51 -6.85
N SER A 2 -1.90 -22.17 -8.12
CA SER A 2 -0.80 -21.80 -9.02
C SER A 2 -0.71 -20.27 -9.03
N ILE A 3 0.46 -19.76 -8.63
CA ILE A 3 0.82 -18.36 -8.89
C ILE A 3 1.30 -18.30 -10.33
N GLN A 4 0.73 -17.41 -11.12
CA GLN A 4 1.20 -17.12 -12.48
C GLN A 4 1.96 -15.79 -12.47
N TYR A 5 3.02 -15.74 -13.24
CA TYR A 5 3.88 -14.57 -13.37
C TYR A 5 3.75 -14.00 -14.78
N SER A 6 3.73 -12.67 -14.91
CA SER A 6 3.92 -12.06 -16.24
C SER A 6 5.27 -12.45 -16.83
N ALA A 7 5.41 -12.36 -18.14
CA ALA A 7 6.68 -12.67 -18.80
C ALA A 7 7.84 -11.82 -18.26
N GLU A 8 7.59 -10.54 -17.98
CA GLU A 8 8.57 -9.59 -17.44
C GLU A 8 9.00 -9.98 -16.01
N VAL A 9 8.05 -10.29 -15.13
CA VAL A 9 8.33 -10.69 -13.74
C VAL A 9 9.04 -12.05 -13.69
N ALA A 10 8.63 -13.03 -14.51
CA ALA A 10 9.28 -14.33 -14.57
C ALA A 10 10.76 -14.22 -15.01
N ALA A 11 11.05 -13.37 -15.98
CA ALA A 11 12.41 -13.09 -16.43
C ALA A 11 13.23 -12.39 -15.33
N ALA A 12 12.63 -11.42 -14.63
CA ALA A 12 13.28 -10.71 -13.53
C ALA A 12 13.63 -11.63 -12.35
N LEU A 13 12.70 -12.49 -11.93
CA LEU A 13 12.94 -13.49 -10.89
C LEU A 13 14.10 -14.43 -11.23
N LYS A 14 14.17 -14.88 -12.51
CA LYS A 14 15.22 -15.75 -13.00
C LYS A 14 16.58 -15.07 -13.03
N SER A 15 16.64 -13.79 -13.37
CA SER A 15 17.90 -13.02 -13.49
C SER A 15 18.33 -12.37 -12.17
N GLY A 16 17.49 -12.34 -11.13
CA GLY A 16 17.72 -11.57 -9.92
C GLY A 16 17.58 -10.07 -10.11
N ALA A 17 16.86 -9.63 -11.14
CA ALA A 17 16.58 -8.21 -11.39
C ALA A 17 15.68 -7.62 -10.29
N PRO A 18 15.78 -6.30 -10.01
CA PRO A 18 14.96 -5.66 -9.01
C PRO A 18 13.48 -5.66 -9.38
N ILE A 19 12.61 -6.03 -8.43
CA ILE A 19 11.15 -6.08 -8.63
C ILE A 19 10.47 -5.28 -7.54
N VAL A 20 9.42 -4.55 -7.91
CA VAL A 20 8.54 -3.83 -6.99
C VAL A 20 7.13 -4.39 -7.09
N ALA A 21 6.58 -4.89 -5.99
CA ALA A 21 5.18 -5.27 -5.91
C ALA A 21 4.28 -4.02 -5.88
N LEU A 22 3.11 -4.13 -6.50
CA LEU A 22 2.07 -3.10 -6.51
C LEU A 22 0.72 -3.74 -6.17
N GLU A 23 -0.08 -3.08 -5.32
CA GLU A 23 -1.44 -3.53 -5.02
C GLU A 23 -2.41 -3.19 -6.15
N SER A 24 -3.51 -3.92 -6.22
CA SER A 24 -4.59 -3.65 -7.19
C SER A 24 -5.84 -3.03 -6.57
N THR A 25 -5.95 -2.95 -5.22
CA THR A 25 -7.09 -2.28 -4.58
C THR A 25 -7.21 -0.81 -4.97
N ILE A 26 -6.08 -0.11 -5.13
CA ILE A 26 -6.09 1.28 -5.60
C ILE A 26 -6.71 1.40 -6.99
N ILE A 27 -6.53 0.40 -7.86
CA ILE A 27 -7.05 0.39 -9.23
C ILE A 27 -8.56 0.16 -9.24
N SER A 28 -9.03 -0.88 -8.54
CA SER A 28 -10.45 -1.28 -8.61
C SER A 28 -11.37 -0.52 -7.66
N HIS A 29 -10.83 -0.01 -6.54
CA HIS A 29 -11.62 0.55 -5.43
C HIS A 29 -11.13 1.88 -4.90
N GLY A 30 -9.97 2.37 -5.36
CA GLY A 30 -9.33 3.56 -4.81
C GLY A 30 -9.35 4.78 -5.74
N LEU A 31 -9.47 4.56 -7.03
CA LEU A 31 -9.46 5.61 -8.05
C LEU A 31 -10.71 5.53 -8.94
N PRO A 32 -11.27 6.67 -9.37
CA PRO A 32 -12.41 6.68 -10.27
C PRO A 32 -12.02 6.23 -11.68
N ARG A 33 -12.95 5.56 -12.37
CA ARG A 33 -12.83 5.27 -13.80
C ARG A 33 -13.06 6.54 -14.63
N PRO A 34 -12.37 6.71 -15.76
CA PRO A 34 -11.38 5.82 -16.37
C PRO A 34 -9.94 6.08 -15.91
N SER A 35 -9.70 7.06 -15.02
CA SER A 35 -8.35 7.46 -14.59
C SER A 35 -7.60 6.37 -13.83
N ASN A 36 -8.30 5.40 -13.21
CA ASN A 36 -7.69 4.28 -12.50
C ASN A 36 -6.74 3.46 -13.38
N LEU A 37 -7.12 3.16 -14.62
CA LEU A 37 -6.27 2.41 -15.57
C LEU A 37 -5.06 3.24 -16.01
N SER A 38 -5.25 4.51 -16.35
CA SER A 38 -4.15 5.38 -16.79
C SER A 38 -3.12 5.57 -15.69
N VAL A 39 -3.56 5.74 -14.44
CA VAL A 39 -2.67 5.85 -13.27
C VAL A 39 -1.92 4.52 -13.02
N ALA A 40 -2.60 3.37 -13.14
CA ALA A 40 -1.94 2.08 -12.98
C ALA A 40 -0.82 1.88 -14.02
N ILE A 41 -1.07 2.20 -15.29
CA ILE A 41 -0.05 2.14 -16.36
C ILE A 41 1.11 3.09 -16.05
N GLU A 42 0.81 4.34 -15.67
CA GLU A 42 1.83 5.33 -15.35
C GLU A 42 2.70 4.92 -14.15
N VAL A 43 2.11 4.33 -13.13
CA VAL A 43 2.83 3.80 -11.95
C VAL A 43 3.80 2.68 -12.36
N GLU A 44 3.36 1.75 -13.20
CA GLU A 44 4.25 0.70 -13.73
C GLU A 44 5.39 1.27 -14.59
N GLU A 45 5.10 2.28 -15.42
CA GLU A 45 6.12 2.97 -16.22
C GLU A 45 7.15 3.71 -15.35
N ILE A 46 6.72 4.32 -14.26
CA ILE A 46 7.62 4.94 -13.27
C ILE A 46 8.56 3.89 -12.67
N VAL A 47 8.07 2.74 -12.27
CA VAL A 47 8.91 1.65 -11.75
C VAL A 47 9.94 1.21 -12.79
N ARG A 48 9.54 1.05 -14.05
CA ARG A 48 10.46 0.69 -15.15
C ARG A 48 11.50 1.78 -15.42
N ALA A 49 11.07 3.04 -15.42
CA ALA A 49 11.97 4.18 -15.63
C ALA A 49 13.05 4.31 -14.55
N HIS A 50 12.74 3.83 -13.31
CA HIS A 50 13.69 3.76 -12.20
C HIS A 50 14.52 2.45 -12.18
N GLY A 51 14.41 1.60 -13.19
CA GLY A 51 15.25 0.42 -13.39
C GLY A 51 14.80 -0.83 -12.65
N ALA A 52 13.56 -0.89 -12.18
CA ALA A 52 12.96 -2.07 -11.58
C ALA A 52 11.80 -2.60 -12.42
N VAL A 53 11.39 -3.84 -12.16
CA VAL A 53 10.26 -4.49 -12.82
C VAL A 53 9.01 -4.33 -11.96
N PRO A 54 7.90 -3.76 -12.47
CA PRO A 54 6.64 -3.69 -11.72
C PRO A 54 5.95 -5.05 -11.68
N ALA A 55 5.42 -5.39 -10.52
CA ALA A 55 4.64 -6.60 -10.29
C ALA A 55 3.31 -6.24 -9.64
N THR A 56 2.34 -5.77 -10.44
CA THR A 56 0.97 -5.55 -9.98
C THR A 56 0.33 -6.90 -9.68
N ILE A 57 -0.23 -7.06 -8.46
CA ILE A 57 -0.75 -8.34 -7.96
C ILE A 57 -2.28 -8.29 -7.90
N ALA A 58 -2.93 -9.30 -8.49
CA ALA A 58 -4.38 -9.47 -8.46
C ALA A 58 -4.77 -10.95 -8.55
N ILE A 59 -6.05 -11.24 -8.34
CA ILE A 59 -6.65 -12.55 -8.57
C ILE A 59 -7.71 -12.40 -9.65
N LEU A 60 -7.59 -13.15 -10.75
CA LEU A 60 -8.57 -13.20 -11.81
C LEU A 60 -9.04 -14.65 -11.97
N ASP A 61 -10.35 -14.87 -11.88
CA ASP A 61 -11.01 -16.17 -11.99
C ASP A 61 -10.36 -17.28 -11.14
N GLY A 62 -9.96 -16.90 -9.91
CA GLY A 62 -9.32 -17.77 -8.92
C GLY A 62 -7.82 -17.98 -9.10
N ILE A 63 -7.21 -17.41 -10.12
CA ILE A 63 -5.78 -17.51 -10.40
C ILE A 63 -5.07 -16.29 -9.84
N VAL A 64 -4.01 -16.51 -9.06
CA VAL A 64 -3.16 -15.43 -8.53
C VAL A 64 -2.14 -15.04 -9.57
N TYR A 65 -2.13 -13.77 -9.95
CA TYR A 65 -1.15 -13.19 -10.87
C TYR A 65 -0.19 -12.28 -10.12
N VAL A 66 1.10 -12.40 -10.42
CA VAL A 66 2.18 -11.53 -9.95
C VAL A 66 2.82 -10.88 -11.17
N GLY A 67 2.53 -9.62 -11.37
CA GLY A 67 2.65 -8.93 -12.65
C GLY A 67 1.43 -9.21 -13.52
N LEU A 68 0.76 -8.16 -13.96
CA LEU A 68 -0.39 -8.25 -14.86
C LEU A 68 0.06 -7.92 -16.30
N GLU A 69 -0.40 -8.72 -17.26
CA GLU A 69 -0.32 -8.32 -18.66
C GLU A 69 -1.34 -7.21 -18.97
N ALA A 70 -1.14 -6.47 -20.05
CA ALA A 70 -1.94 -5.29 -20.37
C ALA A 70 -3.46 -5.53 -20.37
N ASP A 71 -3.90 -6.70 -20.85
CA ASP A 71 -5.32 -7.05 -20.89
C ASP A 71 -5.86 -7.40 -19.50
N GLN A 72 -5.06 -8.05 -18.65
CA GLN A 72 -5.40 -8.32 -17.25
C GLN A 72 -5.49 -7.03 -16.42
N LEU A 73 -4.59 -6.06 -16.68
CA LEU A 73 -4.64 -4.75 -16.05
C LEU A 73 -5.92 -3.98 -16.43
N LYS A 74 -6.32 -4.05 -17.72
CA LYS A 74 -7.60 -3.49 -18.18
C LYS A 74 -8.79 -4.20 -17.53
N GLU A 75 -8.72 -5.52 -17.38
CA GLU A 75 -9.76 -6.33 -16.78
C GLU A 75 -9.98 -5.92 -15.31
N ILE A 76 -8.92 -5.87 -14.49
CA ILE A 76 -9.00 -5.48 -13.08
C ILE A 76 -9.48 -4.03 -12.88
N ALA A 77 -9.19 -3.15 -13.86
CA ALA A 77 -9.60 -1.74 -13.82
C ALA A 77 -11.08 -1.52 -14.18
N ASN A 78 -11.68 -2.38 -15.01
CA ASN A 78 -12.98 -2.13 -15.62
C ASN A 78 -14.11 -3.06 -15.16
N ARG A 79 -13.81 -4.25 -14.61
CA ARG A 79 -14.85 -5.17 -14.11
C ARG A 79 -15.51 -4.63 -12.84
N ASP A 80 -16.82 -4.85 -12.71
CA ASP A 80 -17.63 -4.41 -11.56
C ASP A 80 -17.67 -5.46 -10.44
N ASP A 81 -17.38 -6.73 -10.76
CA ASP A 81 -17.44 -7.88 -9.85
C ASP A 81 -16.11 -8.16 -9.13
N ILE A 82 -15.15 -7.26 -9.21
CA ILE A 82 -13.87 -7.39 -8.51
C ILE A 82 -14.05 -7.21 -7.01
N ALA A 83 -13.85 -8.28 -6.26
CA ALA A 83 -13.91 -8.25 -4.80
C ALA A 83 -12.64 -7.56 -4.21
N LYS A 84 -12.73 -7.09 -2.97
CA LYS A 84 -11.57 -6.60 -2.22
C LYS A 84 -11.05 -7.72 -1.31
N ALA A 85 -9.87 -8.27 -1.62
CA ALA A 85 -9.28 -9.39 -0.92
C ALA A 85 -8.20 -9.00 0.08
N SER A 86 -8.33 -9.44 1.31
CA SER A 86 -7.26 -9.53 2.29
C SER A 86 -6.71 -10.97 2.36
N ILE A 87 -5.69 -11.23 3.18
CA ILE A 87 -5.09 -12.57 3.32
C ILE A 87 -6.14 -13.64 3.62
N ARG A 88 -7.07 -13.37 4.54
CA ARG A 88 -8.11 -14.31 4.92
C ARG A 88 -9.04 -14.71 3.77
N ASP A 89 -9.15 -13.85 2.75
CA ASP A 89 -10.07 -14.04 1.62
C ASP A 89 -9.44 -14.86 0.47
N LEU A 90 -8.09 -14.95 0.42
CA LEU A 90 -7.35 -15.50 -0.73
C LEU A 90 -7.76 -16.93 -1.07
N ALA A 91 -7.86 -17.80 -0.05
CA ALA A 91 -8.21 -19.21 -0.27
C ALA A 91 -9.63 -19.37 -0.81
N MET A 92 -10.60 -18.60 -0.27
CA MET A 92 -11.99 -18.66 -0.72
C MET A 92 -12.12 -18.13 -2.16
N ILE A 93 -11.52 -16.97 -2.46
CA ILE A 93 -11.57 -16.38 -3.79
C ILE A 93 -10.96 -17.32 -4.83
N SER A 94 -9.82 -17.93 -4.52
CA SER A 94 -9.18 -18.88 -5.43
C SER A 94 -9.99 -20.15 -5.61
N ALA A 95 -10.49 -20.74 -4.54
CA ALA A 95 -11.27 -21.99 -4.60
C ALA A 95 -12.61 -21.80 -5.33
N LEU A 96 -13.26 -20.67 -5.15
CA LEU A 96 -14.54 -20.31 -5.77
C LEU A 96 -14.38 -19.69 -7.16
N LYS A 97 -13.15 -19.61 -7.68
CA LYS A 97 -12.82 -19.04 -9.00
C LYS A 97 -13.36 -17.61 -9.19
N SER A 98 -13.32 -16.82 -8.14
CA SER A 98 -13.73 -15.41 -8.17
C SER A 98 -12.53 -14.51 -8.48
N SER A 99 -12.81 -13.24 -8.83
CA SER A 99 -11.80 -12.23 -9.10
C SER A 99 -11.73 -11.20 -7.98
N ALA A 100 -10.52 -10.75 -7.66
CA ALA A 100 -10.32 -9.80 -6.59
C ALA A 100 -9.07 -8.93 -6.77
N ALA A 101 -9.19 -7.68 -6.34
CA ALA A 101 -8.07 -6.79 -6.09
C ALA A 101 -7.47 -7.08 -4.72
N THR A 102 -6.15 -7.06 -4.62
CA THR A 102 -5.41 -7.38 -3.40
C THR A 102 -5.14 -6.12 -2.58
N THR A 103 -5.41 -6.18 -1.26
CA THR A 103 -5.06 -5.15 -0.28
C THR A 103 -3.56 -5.18 0.04
N VAL A 104 -3.07 -4.23 0.85
CA VAL A 104 -1.68 -4.24 1.36
C VAL A 104 -1.35 -5.60 1.97
N ALA A 105 -2.20 -6.14 2.84
CA ALA A 105 -2.00 -7.45 3.48
C ALA A 105 -1.88 -8.59 2.46
N ALA A 106 -2.80 -8.67 1.51
CA ALA A 106 -2.81 -9.72 0.49
C ALA A 106 -1.63 -9.58 -0.49
N THR A 107 -1.35 -8.35 -0.94
CA THR A 107 -0.22 -8.05 -1.82
C THR A 107 1.11 -8.41 -1.17
N SER A 108 1.32 -7.99 0.09
CA SER A 108 2.53 -8.31 0.85
C SER A 108 2.74 -9.81 1.00
N HIS A 109 1.66 -10.55 1.28
CA HIS A 109 1.72 -12.01 1.42
C HIS A 109 2.12 -12.69 0.10
N ILE A 110 1.45 -12.33 -1.00
CA ILE A 110 1.73 -12.93 -2.32
C ILE A 110 3.13 -12.52 -2.82
N ALA A 111 3.52 -11.25 -2.63
CA ALA A 111 4.85 -10.76 -2.97
C ALA A 111 5.94 -11.52 -2.21
N SER A 112 5.75 -11.75 -0.90
CA SER A 112 6.67 -12.54 -0.09
C SER A 112 6.80 -13.98 -0.58
N LEU A 113 5.68 -14.64 -0.94
CA LEU A 113 5.68 -15.99 -1.55
C LEU A 113 6.42 -16.02 -2.89
N ALA A 114 6.35 -14.93 -3.67
CA ALA A 114 7.06 -14.78 -4.93
C ALA A 114 8.54 -14.39 -4.76
N GLY A 115 9.00 -14.15 -3.54
CA GLY A 115 10.38 -13.72 -3.26
C GLY A 115 10.63 -12.23 -3.48
N ILE A 116 9.60 -11.43 -3.73
CA ILE A 116 9.70 -9.97 -3.91
C ILE A 116 9.87 -9.30 -2.55
N LYS A 117 10.83 -8.38 -2.44
CA LYS A 117 11.26 -7.77 -1.17
C LYS A 117 10.84 -6.32 -0.98
N VAL A 118 10.35 -5.66 -2.02
CA VAL A 118 9.94 -4.25 -1.98
C VAL A 118 8.54 -4.11 -2.56
N PHE A 119 7.70 -3.35 -1.86
CA PHE A 119 6.33 -3.08 -2.24
C PHE A 119 6.04 -1.59 -2.11
N ALA A 120 5.36 -1.00 -3.09
CA ALA A 120 4.87 0.37 -3.06
C ALA A 120 3.35 0.42 -2.94
N THR A 121 2.85 1.20 -1.99
CA THR A 121 1.42 1.47 -1.80
C THR A 121 1.19 2.96 -1.51
N GLY A 122 -0.05 3.40 -1.57
CA GLY A 122 -0.40 4.77 -1.18
C GLY A 122 -0.23 4.99 0.32
N GLY A 123 -0.88 4.16 1.13
CA GLY A 123 -0.82 4.24 2.59
C GLY A 123 -1.38 2.99 3.25
N LEU A 124 -0.90 2.73 4.46
CA LEU A 124 -1.27 1.56 5.25
C LEU A 124 -2.68 1.65 5.80
N GLY A 125 -3.31 0.51 5.97
CA GLY A 125 -4.36 0.34 6.96
C GLY A 125 -3.77 0.32 8.37
N GLY A 126 -4.59 0.58 9.37
CA GLY A 126 -4.16 0.67 10.76
C GLY A 126 -5.31 0.43 11.72
N VAL A 127 -5.20 0.97 12.92
CA VAL A 127 -6.22 0.94 13.95
C VAL A 127 -7.32 1.94 13.59
N HIS A 128 -8.57 1.50 13.58
CA HIS A 128 -9.70 2.39 13.33
C HIS A 128 -10.01 3.25 14.56
N ARG A 129 -10.53 4.46 14.33
CA ARG A 129 -10.99 5.32 15.43
C ARG A 129 -12.11 4.62 16.20
N GLY A 130 -12.02 4.56 17.51
CA GLY A 130 -12.94 3.77 18.36
C GLY A 130 -12.64 2.27 18.41
N ALA A 131 -11.45 1.85 18.00
CA ALA A 131 -11.05 0.44 18.05
C ALA A 131 -10.94 -0.09 19.50
N ASN A 132 -10.79 0.76 20.48
CA ASN A 132 -10.85 0.41 21.91
C ASN A 132 -12.20 -0.21 22.32
N GLU A 133 -13.27 0.03 21.54
CA GLU A 133 -14.59 -0.57 21.75
C GLU A 133 -14.91 -1.65 20.71
N SER A 134 -14.55 -1.40 19.46
CA SER A 134 -14.91 -2.27 18.32
C SER A 134 -13.86 -3.33 18.01
N PHE A 135 -12.61 -3.17 18.45
CA PHE A 135 -11.44 -3.96 18.06
C PHE A 135 -11.19 -3.97 16.55
N ASP A 136 -11.68 -2.93 15.83
CA ASP A 136 -11.54 -2.82 14.38
C ASP A 136 -10.12 -2.36 14.01
N GLU A 137 -9.29 -3.33 13.61
CA GLU A 137 -7.93 -3.12 13.11
C GLU A 137 -7.80 -3.68 11.69
N SER A 138 -7.01 -3.03 10.87
CA SER A 138 -6.68 -3.52 9.53
C SER A 138 -5.90 -4.84 9.60
N ALA A 139 -6.25 -5.77 8.74
CA ALA A 139 -5.47 -7.00 8.55
C ALA A 139 -4.03 -6.73 8.07
N ASP A 140 -3.74 -5.51 7.59
CA ASP A 140 -2.40 -5.10 7.20
C ASP A 140 -1.43 -5.24 8.37
N LEU A 141 -1.83 -4.82 9.57
CA LEU A 141 -0.99 -4.86 10.77
C LEU A 141 -0.54 -6.30 11.09
N GLY A 142 -1.50 -7.22 11.16
CA GLY A 142 -1.21 -8.63 11.43
C GLY A 142 -0.40 -9.33 10.33
N ALA A 143 -0.56 -8.90 9.07
CA ALA A 143 0.23 -9.40 7.94
C ALA A 143 1.67 -8.92 8.02
N LEU A 144 1.86 -7.60 8.19
CA LEU A 144 3.18 -6.98 8.25
C LEU A 144 4.02 -7.45 9.44
N GLY A 145 3.38 -7.86 10.53
CA GLY A 145 4.05 -8.47 11.68
C GLY A 145 4.62 -9.88 11.42
N LYS A 146 4.51 -10.43 10.19
CA LYS A 146 4.91 -11.82 9.86
C LYS A 146 5.58 -11.98 8.50
N LEU A 147 5.94 -10.90 7.82
CA LEU A 147 6.42 -10.93 6.43
C LEU A 147 7.72 -10.14 6.27
N ASP A 148 8.72 -10.74 5.64
CA ASP A 148 9.95 -10.05 5.23
C ASP A 148 9.71 -9.25 3.95
N ILE A 149 9.23 -8.01 4.11
CA ILE A 149 8.99 -7.09 3.01
C ILE A 149 9.24 -5.64 3.45
N ALA A 150 9.83 -4.83 2.60
CA ALA A 150 9.93 -3.39 2.79
C ALA A 150 8.76 -2.71 2.04
N ILE A 151 7.99 -1.88 2.76
CA ILE A 151 6.81 -1.21 2.21
C ILE A 151 7.03 0.29 2.20
N VAL A 152 7.00 0.88 1.00
CA VAL A 152 7.05 2.33 0.81
C VAL A 152 5.63 2.88 0.76
N CYS A 153 5.32 3.80 1.66
CA CYS A 153 3.97 4.38 1.79
C CYS A 153 4.04 5.81 2.34
N ALA A 154 2.96 6.58 2.19
CA ALA A 154 2.83 7.90 2.81
C ALA A 154 2.28 7.81 4.27
N GLY A 155 2.72 6.80 5.01
CA GLY A 155 2.25 6.53 6.36
C GLY A 155 0.91 5.82 6.40
N VAL A 156 0.16 6.04 7.47
CA VAL A 156 -1.18 5.48 7.70
C VAL A 156 -2.23 6.41 7.10
N LYS A 157 -3.26 5.85 6.48
CA LYS A 157 -4.39 6.65 5.96
C LYS A 157 -4.96 7.54 7.07
N SER A 158 -5.05 8.83 6.82
CA SER A 158 -5.41 9.86 7.82
C SER A 158 -6.81 9.71 8.45
N ILE A 159 -7.66 8.87 7.85
CA ILE A 159 -8.97 8.50 8.38
C ILE A 159 -8.88 7.59 9.62
N LEU A 160 -7.71 6.99 9.86
CA LEU A 160 -7.44 6.04 10.94
C LEU A 160 -6.86 6.74 12.18
N ASP A 161 -6.73 6.00 13.26
CA ASP A 161 -6.01 6.44 14.45
C ASP A 161 -4.51 6.21 14.27
N VAL A 162 -3.80 7.28 13.91
CA VAL A 162 -2.36 7.20 13.62
C VAL A 162 -1.58 6.81 14.86
N GLY A 163 -1.88 7.43 16.03
CA GLY A 163 -1.18 7.15 17.27
C GLY A 163 -1.34 5.70 17.71
N ALA A 164 -2.58 5.21 17.79
CA ALA A 164 -2.85 3.81 18.12
C ALA A 164 -2.22 2.84 17.09
N THR A 165 -2.13 3.25 15.82
CA THR A 165 -1.48 2.43 14.80
C THR A 165 0.03 2.34 15.02
N LEU A 166 0.70 3.43 15.38
CA LEU A 166 2.13 3.43 15.70
C LEU A 166 2.45 2.51 16.88
N GLU A 167 1.68 2.59 17.96
CA GLU A 167 1.79 1.68 19.11
C GLU A 167 1.58 0.20 18.71
N ARG A 168 0.65 -0.03 17.77
CA ARG A 168 0.38 -1.39 17.28
C ARG A 168 1.51 -1.92 16.41
N LEU A 169 2.13 -1.06 15.59
CA LEU A 169 3.30 -1.42 14.78
C LEU A 169 4.50 -1.77 15.68
N GLU A 170 4.73 -1.01 16.76
CA GLU A 170 5.75 -1.32 17.77
C GLU A 170 5.50 -2.68 18.43
N THR A 171 4.29 -2.92 18.93
CA THR A 171 3.88 -4.20 19.54
C THR A 171 4.14 -5.40 18.60
N LEU A 172 3.98 -5.21 17.29
CA LEU A 172 4.21 -6.24 16.27
C LEU A 172 5.67 -6.28 15.79
N SER A 173 6.57 -5.49 16.39
CA SER A 173 7.99 -5.38 16.02
C SER A 173 8.21 -5.01 14.55
N ILE A 174 7.31 -4.21 13.98
CA ILE A 174 7.43 -3.72 12.62
C ILE A 174 8.35 -2.49 12.62
N GLY A 175 9.46 -2.57 11.89
CA GLY A 175 10.42 -1.47 11.80
C GLY A 175 9.83 -0.26 11.06
N LEU A 176 10.14 0.95 11.54
CA LEU A 176 9.73 2.21 10.92
C LEU A 176 10.96 3.06 10.59
N VAL A 177 11.00 3.62 9.38
CA VAL A 177 12.01 4.59 8.97
C VAL A 177 11.38 5.68 8.11
N GLY A 178 11.68 6.95 8.41
CA GLY A 178 11.26 8.08 7.59
C GLY A 178 12.23 8.33 6.45
N TYR A 179 11.73 8.48 5.23
CA TYR A 179 12.56 8.89 4.10
C TYR A 179 12.69 10.42 4.08
N LYS A 180 13.89 10.91 4.38
CA LYS A 180 14.23 12.35 4.46
C LYS A 180 13.40 13.14 5.49
N THR A 181 12.78 12.47 6.44
CA THR A 181 11.93 13.09 7.46
C THR A 181 12.04 12.37 8.80
N ASN A 182 11.84 13.10 9.89
CA ASN A 182 11.58 12.54 11.22
C ASN A 182 10.12 12.71 11.62
N ALA A 183 9.28 13.40 10.83
CA ALA A 183 7.84 13.40 11.04
C ALA A 183 7.22 12.15 10.41
N PHE A 184 6.29 11.49 11.10
CA PHE A 184 5.50 10.43 10.49
C PHE A 184 4.41 11.06 9.62
N PRO A 185 4.36 10.74 8.30
CA PRO A 185 3.38 11.36 7.41
C PRO A 185 1.96 10.86 7.68
N GLY A 186 1.00 11.73 7.47
CA GLY A 186 -0.43 11.47 7.66
C GLY A 186 -1.18 11.31 6.34
N PHE A 187 -0.63 10.57 5.38
CA PHE A 187 -1.18 10.31 4.06
C PHE A 187 -1.31 11.59 3.21
N TYR A 188 -2.37 12.39 3.39
CA TYR A 188 -2.56 13.67 2.70
C TYR A 188 -1.73 14.82 3.30
N LEU A 189 -1.08 14.57 4.43
CA LEU A 189 -0.28 15.54 5.19
C LEU A 189 1.15 15.02 5.31
N THR A 190 2.12 15.93 5.25
CA THR A 190 3.55 15.61 5.44
C THR A 190 3.88 15.23 6.87
N ASP A 191 3.06 15.68 7.83
CA ASP A 191 3.23 15.46 9.25
C ASP A 191 1.89 15.13 9.91
N SER A 192 1.79 13.98 10.55
CA SER A 192 0.62 13.56 11.32
C SER A 192 0.60 14.05 12.77
N GLY A 193 1.65 14.75 13.22
CA GLY A 193 1.87 15.15 14.60
C GLY A 193 2.68 14.14 15.41
N PHE A 194 3.16 13.05 14.81
CA PHE A 194 3.99 12.04 15.43
C PHE A 194 5.40 12.03 14.83
N THR A 195 6.40 11.71 15.64
CA THR A 195 7.80 11.67 15.23
C THR A 195 8.30 10.24 15.04
N LEU A 196 9.28 10.07 14.17
CA LEU A 196 10.02 8.83 13.94
C LEU A 196 11.42 8.96 14.53
N GLU A 197 11.88 7.90 15.18
CA GLU A 197 13.24 7.82 15.74
C GLU A 197 14.30 7.66 14.65
N HIS A 198 13.97 6.96 13.58
CA HIS A 198 14.90 6.61 12.52
C HIS A 198 14.56 7.33 11.21
N ARG A 199 15.60 7.89 10.59
CA ARG A 199 15.55 8.57 9.30
C ARG A 199 16.62 8.00 8.37
N ALA A 200 16.28 7.85 7.11
CA ALA A 200 17.21 7.56 6.03
C ALA A 200 17.11 8.64 4.94
N ASP A 201 18.23 9.08 4.40
CA ASP A 201 18.28 10.17 3.43
C ASP A 201 18.49 9.67 1.99
N SER A 202 18.67 8.36 1.80
CA SER A 202 18.86 7.73 0.48
C SER A 202 18.24 6.34 0.41
N ALA A 203 17.97 5.87 -0.82
CA ALA A 203 17.54 4.50 -1.08
C ALA A 203 18.62 3.48 -0.66
N GLN A 204 19.89 3.86 -0.76
CA GLN A 204 21.04 3.04 -0.35
C GLN A 204 21.06 2.81 1.16
N GLU A 205 20.75 3.83 1.97
CA GLU A 205 20.63 3.67 3.43
C GLU A 205 19.48 2.74 3.79
N ILE A 206 18.33 2.87 3.13
CA ILE A 206 17.19 1.95 3.33
C ILE A 206 17.59 0.51 2.93
N ALA A 207 18.27 0.34 1.81
CA ALA A 207 18.77 -0.97 1.40
C ALA A 207 19.77 -1.55 2.42
N ALA A 208 20.63 -0.72 3.00
CA ALA A 208 21.53 -1.13 4.07
C ALA A 208 20.77 -1.58 5.34
N ILE A 209 19.71 -0.85 5.73
CA ILE A 209 18.84 -1.26 6.84
C ILE A 209 18.21 -2.63 6.56
N ILE A 210 17.68 -2.86 5.34
CA ILE A 210 17.09 -4.15 4.95
C ILE A 210 18.14 -5.27 5.02
N LYS A 211 19.38 -5.04 4.55
CA LYS A 211 20.48 -6.02 4.64
C LYS A 211 20.86 -6.32 6.10
N ALA A 212 20.99 -5.28 6.94
CA ALA A 212 21.32 -5.44 8.36
C ALA A 212 20.23 -6.23 9.12
N ARG A 213 18.93 -6.01 8.81
CA ARG A 213 17.82 -6.78 9.40
C ARG A 213 17.95 -8.28 9.12
N ARG A 214 18.36 -8.67 7.90
CA ARG A 214 18.60 -10.08 7.55
C ARG A 214 19.79 -10.67 8.31
N GLU A 215 20.89 -9.93 8.43
CA GLU A 215 22.07 -10.35 9.19
C GLU A 215 21.75 -10.56 10.68
N LEU A 216 20.93 -9.66 11.25
CA LEU A 216 20.48 -9.72 12.64
C LEU A 216 19.30 -10.67 12.86
N LYS A 217 18.74 -11.27 11.79
CA LYS A 217 17.54 -12.13 11.81
C LYS A 217 16.32 -11.45 12.43
N THR A 218 16.16 -10.15 12.17
CA THR A 218 15.00 -9.34 12.56
C THR A 218 14.05 -9.05 11.37
N ASP A 219 14.22 -9.81 10.30
CA ASP A 219 13.47 -9.71 9.05
C ASP A 219 12.21 -10.60 9.01
N SER A 220 11.78 -11.14 10.14
CA SER A 220 10.51 -11.88 10.25
C SER A 220 9.26 -10.98 10.20
N THR A 221 9.43 -9.67 10.29
CA THR A 221 8.39 -8.64 10.19
C THR A 221 8.69 -7.68 9.03
N ALA A 222 7.77 -6.80 8.68
CA ALA A 222 8.01 -5.81 7.63
C ALA A 222 8.90 -4.65 8.10
N LEU A 223 9.43 -3.91 7.13
CA LEU A 223 9.99 -2.57 7.31
C LEU A 223 9.07 -1.57 6.61
N VAL A 224 8.52 -0.63 7.34
CA VAL A 224 7.73 0.48 6.78
C VAL A 224 8.66 1.65 6.50
N VAL A 225 8.71 2.07 5.25
CA VAL A 225 9.43 3.26 4.77
C VAL A 225 8.41 4.37 4.56
N ALA A 226 8.38 5.32 5.47
CA ALA A 226 7.45 6.42 5.44
C ALA A 226 7.98 7.55 4.54
N ASN A 227 7.35 7.72 3.38
CA ASN A 227 7.70 8.71 2.36
C ASN A 227 6.63 9.80 2.33
N PRO A 228 6.89 11.02 2.84
CA PRO A 228 5.88 12.07 2.87
C PRO A 228 5.48 12.53 1.47
N VAL A 229 4.22 12.92 1.33
CA VAL A 229 3.73 13.55 0.11
C VAL A 229 4.50 14.85 -0.18
N LYS A 230 4.71 15.18 -1.46
CA LYS A 230 5.45 16.39 -1.85
C LYS A 230 4.64 17.68 -1.65
N GLU A 231 3.37 17.62 -2.00
CA GLU A 231 2.41 18.71 -1.87
C GLU A 231 1.23 18.21 -1.02
N GLU A 232 1.12 18.72 0.20
CA GLU A 232 0.08 18.32 1.14
C GLU A 232 -1.21 19.12 0.94
N MET A 233 -2.32 18.56 1.42
CA MET A 233 -3.57 19.29 1.56
C MET A 233 -3.46 20.36 2.66
N ASP A 234 -4.25 21.44 2.54
CA ASP A 234 -4.40 22.37 3.68
C ASP A 234 -4.90 21.64 4.92
N ARG A 235 -4.15 21.71 6.01
CA ARG A 235 -4.42 20.98 7.26
C ARG A 235 -5.82 21.27 7.82
N LYS A 236 -6.23 22.54 7.84
CA LYS A 236 -7.54 22.91 8.38
C LYS A 236 -8.67 22.34 7.55
N ARG A 237 -8.50 22.37 6.23
CA ARG A 237 -9.45 21.77 5.29
C ARG A 237 -9.50 20.26 5.42
N HIS A 238 -8.35 19.61 5.51
CA HIS A 238 -8.24 18.17 5.77
C HIS A 238 -9.00 17.78 7.04
N ASP A 239 -8.75 18.46 8.17
CA ASP A 239 -9.35 18.13 9.46
C ASP A 239 -10.88 18.35 9.45
N ALA A 240 -11.35 19.40 8.78
CA ALA A 240 -12.79 19.64 8.61
C ALA A 240 -13.48 18.56 7.77
N ILE A 241 -12.85 18.11 6.66
CA ILE A 241 -13.34 17.03 5.82
C ILE A 241 -13.36 15.70 6.60
N LEU A 242 -12.29 15.41 7.34
CA LEU A 242 -12.22 14.21 8.17
C LEU A 242 -13.35 14.17 9.20
N ALA A 243 -13.54 15.26 9.93
CA ALA A 243 -14.58 15.37 10.96
C ALA A 243 -15.98 15.15 10.37
N SER A 244 -16.29 15.79 9.23
CA SER A 244 -17.58 15.64 8.56
C SER A 244 -17.79 14.23 8.00
N GLY A 245 -16.74 13.61 7.46
CA GLY A 245 -16.78 12.25 6.95
C GLY A 245 -17.03 11.20 8.05
N LEU A 246 -16.34 11.33 9.18
CA LEU A 246 -16.57 10.46 10.34
C LEU A 246 -17.98 10.59 10.90
N ALA A 247 -18.49 11.81 11.02
CA ALA A 247 -19.89 12.05 11.43
C ALA A 247 -20.88 11.42 10.44
N GLY A 248 -20.62 11.54 9.12
CA GLY A 248 -21.43 10.93 8.08
C GLY A 248 -21.41 9.41 8.13
N ALA A 249 -20.26 8.78 8.35
CA ALA A 249 -20.14 7.33 8.50
C ALA A 249 -20.96 6.83 9.70
N THR A 250 -20.84 7.51 10.84
CA THR A 250 -21.61 7.18 12.05
C THR A 250 -23.11 7.30 11.82
N ALA A 251 -23.55 8.40 11.22
CA ALA A 251 -24.98 8.65 10.94
C ALA A 251 -25.60 7.61 10.00
N GLN A 252 -24.81 7.04 9.10
CA GLN A 252 -25.23 6.00 8.15
C GLN A 252 -24.98 4.57 8.63
N GLY A 253 -24.42 4.38 9.84
CA GLY A 253 -24.11 3.05 10.37
C GLY A 253 -23.03 2.31 9.57
N ILE A 254 -22.12 3.02 8.91
CA ILE A 254 -21.06 2.43 8.09
C ILE A 254 -19.94 1.93 9.01
N THR A 255 -19.61 0.64 8.91
CA THR A 255 -18.63 -0.03 9.77
C THR A 255 -17.70 -0.96 8.97
N GLY A 256 -16.58 -1.39 9.58
CA GLY A 256 -15.66 -2.39 9.04
C GLY A 256 -15.08 -2.02 7.66
N LYS A 257 -15.07 -2.98 6.74
CA LYS A 257 -14.47 -2.82 5.40
C LYS A 257 -15.04 -1.66 4.56
N ALA A 258 -16.27 -1.19 4.87
CA ALA A 258 -16.94 -0.13 4.14
C ALA A 258 -16.50 1.28 4.55
N VAL A 259 -15.91 1.46 5.74
CA VAL A 259 -15.49 2.77 6.27
C VAL A 259 -14.46 3.43 5.36
N THR A 260 -13.40 2.70 5.00
CA THR A 260 -12.32 3.28 4.17
C THR A 260 -12.81 3.76 2.78
N PRO A 261 -13.54 2.98 1.98
CA PRO A 261 -14.06 3.47 0.70
C PRO A 261 -14.99 4.66 0.87
N PHE A 262 -15.87 4.64 1.86
CA PHE A 262 -16.77 5.73 2.15
C PHE A 262 -16.03 7.04 2.46
N LEU A 263 -15.04 6.99 3.35
CA LEU A 263 -14.28 8.18 3.73
C LEU A 263 -13.41 8.71 2.59
N LEU A 264 -12.81 7.83 1.76
CA LEU A 264 -12.05 8.26 0.59
C LEU A 264 -12.94 8.98 -0.43
N GLU A 265 -14.16 8.46 -0.69
CA GLU A 265 -15.15 9.12 -1.55
C GLU A 265 -15.61 10.45 -0.96
N HIS A 266 -15.85 10.49 0.36
CA HIS A 266 -16.18 11.74 1.05
C HIS A 266 -15.06 12.77 0.91
N PHE A 267 -13.79 12.38 1.11
CA PHE A 267 -12.63 13.25 0.88
C PHE A 267 -12.56 13.74 -0.56
N HIS A 268 -12.77 12.85 -1.54
CA HIS A 268 -12.75 13.22 -2.95
C HIS A 268 -13.79 14.29 -3.27
N THR A 269 -15.05 14.07 -2.85
CA THR A 269 -16.16 14.99 -3.09
C THR A 269 -15.98 16.31 -2.35
N ALA A 270 -15.72 16.27 -1.04
CA ALA A 270 -15.59 17.46 -0.21
C ALA A 270 -14.35 18.30 -0.53
N SER A 271 -13.27 17.69 -1.01
CA SER A 271 -12.06 18.40 -1.45
C SER A 271 -12.13 18.88 -2.90
N GLN A 272 -13.25 18.63 -3.61
CA GLN A 272 -13.38 18.96 -5.04
C GLN A 272 -12.27 18.36 -5.90
N GLY A 273 -11.89 17.11 -5.60
CA GLY A 273 -10.87 16.35 -6.33
C GLY A 273 -9.41 16.59 -5.90
N GLU A 274 -9.14 17.50 -4.98
CA GLU A 274 -7.77 17.75 -4.48
C GLU A 274 -7.17 16.48 -3.85
N SER A 275 -7.93 15.77 -2.99
CA SER A 275 -7.45 14.53 -2.37
C SER A 275 -7.12 13.44 -3.38
N LEU A 276 -7.82 13.40 -4.52
CA LEU A 276 -7.53 12.46 -5.60
C LEU A 276 -6.17 12.77 -6.25
N LYS A 277 -5.89 14.06 -6.52
CA LYS A 277 -4.59 14.47 -7.07
C LYS A 277 -3.44 14.09 -6.12
N VAL A 278 -3.61 14.40 -4.83
CA VAL A 278 -2.63 14.07 -3.80
C VAL A 278 -2.42 12.54 -3.71
N ASN A 279 -3.49 11.74 -3.74
CA ASN A 279 -3.41 10.28 -3.72
C ASN A 279 -2.63 9.71 -4.93
N ILE A 280 -2.85 10.27 -6.13
CA ILE A 280 -2.11 9.89 -7.34
C ILE A 280 -0.62 10.23 -7.20
N GLU A 281 -0.28 11.42 -6.72
CA GLU A 281 1.11 11.81 -6.51
C GLU A 281 1.80 10.96 -5.42
N ILE A 282 1.09 10.58 -4.38
CA ILE A 282 1.57 9.66 -3.35
C ILE A 282 2.02 8.34 -3.98
N ILE A 283 1.14 7.66 -4.73
CA ILE A 283 1.49 6.34 -5.27
C ILE A 283 2.63 6.42 -6.30
N LYS A 284 2.68 7.48 -7.11
CA LYS A 284 3.78 7.72 -8.05
C LYS A 284 5.11 7.91 -7.32
N SER A 285 5.15 8.78 -6.30
CA SER A 285 6.34 9.06 -5.50
C SER A 285 6.82 7.81 -4.75
N ASN A 286 5.90 7.05 -4.15
CA ASN A 286 6.22 5.83 -3.44
C ASN A 286 6.76 4.74 -4.38
N SER A 287 6.21 4.63 -5.58
CA SER A 287 6.65 3.66 -6.59
C SER A 287 8.05 3.97 -7.12
N ALA A 288 8.36 5.26 -7.34
CA ALA A 288 9.70 5.70 -7.71
C ALA A 288 10.73 5.35 -6.62
N LEU A 289 10.44 5.71 -5.36
CA LEU A 289 11.35 5.39 -4.25
C LEU A 289 11.49 3.87 -4.03
N ALA A 290 10.41 3.12 -4.16
CA ALA A 290 10.44 1.66 -4.03
C ALA A 290 11.34 1.02 -5.11
N ALA A 291 11.29 1.53 -6.35
CA ALA A 291 12.16 1.08 -7.42
C ALA A 291 13.64 1.41 -7.13
N ASP A 292 13.93 2.63 -6.65
CA ASP A 292 15.29 3.02 -6.25
C ASP A 292 15.83 2.10 -5.13
N ILE A 293 14.99 1.75 -4.13
CA ILE A 293 15.35 0.82 -3.06
C ILE A 293 15.58 -0.59 -3.61
N ALA A 294 14.69 -1.09 -4.49
CA ALA A 294 14.83 -2.41 -5.09
C ALA A 294 16.14 -2.52 -5.89
N VAL A 295 16.49 -1.49 -6.67
CA VAL A 295 17.76 -1.40 -7.40
C VAL A 295 18.96 -1.34 -6.44
N ALA A 296 18.87 -0.60 -5.34
CA ALA A 296 19.95 -0.53 -4.35
C ALA A 296 20.17 -1.87 -3.61
N LEU A 297 19.15 -2.70 -3.48
CA LEU A 297 19.25 -4.04 -2.87
C LEU A 297 19.99 -5.05 -3.73
N THR A 298 20.04 -4.87 -5.06
CA THR A 298 20.75 -5.78 -5.99
C THR A 298 22.23 -5.44 -6.16
N LYS A 299 22.67 -4.31 -5.62
CA LYS A 299 24.08 -3.89 -5.57
C LYS A 299 24.70 -4.27 -4.24
#